data_246de345bf60c5e226ee3daafa4919b1
#
_entry.id   246de345bf60c5e226ee3daafa4919b1
#
_cell.length_a   1.000
_cell.length_b   1.000
_cell.length_c   1.000
_cell.angle_alpha   90.00
_cell.angle_beta   90.00
_cell.angle_gamma   90.00
#
_symmetry.space_group_name_H-M   'P 1'
#
loop_
_entity.id
_entity.type
_entity.pdbx_description
1 polymer ?
#
loop_
_entity_poly.entity_id
_entity_poly.type
_entity_poly.pdbx_seq_one_letter_code
_entity_poly.pdbx_strand_id
1 'polypeptide(L)'
;MTQVSARLASLSPSATLAMSQKSSELKAQGVDVINLSVGEPDFNTPEPIKDAAKKAIDENYSRYSPVAGYPALRNAIVAKLKNENGLEYTANQISCANGAKQSVCNTIMVLVNPGDEVIIPAPFWVSYPEMVKLAEGTPVIVAAGIEQDFKITPAQLETAITPKTKALILCSPSNPTGSVYSAEELAGLAEVLKKHPEII
;
A
#
# COMPACT_ATOMS: atom_id res chain seq x y z
N MET A 1 23.36 5.97 25.19
CA MET A 1 22.34 6.13 24.13
C MET A 1 21.55 4.84 24.04
N THR A 2 20.23 4.91 24.02
CA THR A 2 19.38 3.70 23.87
C THR A 2 19.54 3.19 22.45
N GLN A 3 19.99 1.96 22.28
CA GLN A 3 20.13 1.35 20.96
C GLN A 3 18.76 0.88 20.46
N VAL A 4 18.37 1.30 19.26
CA VAL A 4 17.14 0.81 18.61
C VAL A 4 17.28 -0.66 18.18
N SER A 5 16.15 -1.36 17.96
CA SER A 5 16.19 -2.75 17.49
C SER A 5 16.87 -2.86 16.12
N ALA A 6 17.46 -4.03 15.83
CA ALA A 6 18.08 -4.30 14.54
C ALA A 6 17.09 -4.10 13.37
N ARG A 7 15.83 -4.47 13.56
CA ARG A 7 14.75 -4.24 12.56
C ARG A 7 14.58 -2.77 12.23
N LEU A 8 14.54 -1.91 13.25
CA LEU A 8 14.40 -0.47 13.01
C LEU A 8 15.66 0.13 12.41
N ALA A 9 16.84 -0.36 12.79
CA ALA A 9 18.12 0.08 12.24
C ALA A 9 18.31 -0.28 10.76
N SER A 10 17.59 -1.30 10.25
CA SER A 10 17.63 -1.71 8.84
C SER A 10 16.75 -0.83 7.92
N LEU A 11 15.87 0.01 8.49
CA LEU A 11 14.97 0.86 7.72
C LEU A 11 15.70 2.11 7.22
N SER A 12 15.36 2.51 6.00
CA SER A 12 15.79 3.78 5.44
C SER A 12 14.85 4.91 5.87
N PRO A 13 15.35 6.11 6.18
CA PRO A 13 14.49 7.28 6.37
C PRO A 13 13.59 7.53 5.14
N SER A 14 12.36 8.01 5.38
CA SER A 14 11.44 8.31 4.29
C SER A 14 11.98 9.44 3.40
N ALA A 15 12.34 9.10 2.16
CA ALA A 15 12.80 10.08 1.17
C ALA A 15 11.73 11.17 0.92
N THR A 16 10.45 10.79 0.89
CA THR A 16 9.33 11.74 0.71
C THR A 16 9.26 12.77 1.83
N LEU A 17 9.40 12.33 3.09
CA LEU A 17 9.40 13.25 4.24
C LEU A 17 10.62 14.15 4.23
N ALA A 18 11.82 13.63 3.94
CA ALA A 18 13.04 14.42 3.84
C ALA A 18 12.94 15.50 2.75
N MET A 19 12.39 15.17 1.58
CA MET A 19 12.18 16.12 0.49
C MET A 19 11.12 17.17 0.85
N SER A 20 10.02 16.78 1.50
CA SER A 20 8.99 17.70 1.96
C SER A 20 9.53 18.68 3.00
N GLN A 21 10.31 18.18 3.96
CA GLN A 21 10.98 19.02 4.96
C GLN A 21 11.94 20.01 4.28
N LYS A 22 12.78 19.55 3.36
CA LYS A 22 13.71 20.40 2.62
C LYS A 22 13.00 21.49 1.82
N SER A 23 11.88 21.16 1.16
CA SER A 23 11.02 22.12 0.47
C SER A 23 10.50 23.20 1.42
N SER A 24 10.03 22.80 2.60
CA SER A 24 9.50 23.72 3.62
C SER A 24 10.60 24.65 4.17
N GLU A 25 11.80 24.12 4.43
CA GLU A 25 12.96 24.90 4.87
C GLU A 25 13.36 25.96 3.84
N LEU A 26 13.39 25.61 2.55
CA LEU A 26 13.74 26.54 1.47
C LEU A 26 12.66 27.63 1.32
N LYS A 27 11.38 27.27 1.40
CA LYS A 27 10.27 28.24 1.38
C LYS A 27 10.37 29.23 2.55
N ALA A 28 10.70 28.74 3.75
CA ALA A 28 10.88 29.59 4.92
C ALA A 28 12.06 30.58 4.76
N GLN A 29 13.02 30.28 3.90
CA GLN A 29 14.14 31.15 3.53
C GLN A 29 13.78 32.13 2.38
N GLY A 30 12.52 32.14 1.91
CA GLY A 30 12.06 33.01 0.82
C GLY A 30 12.39 32.49 -0.59
N VAL A 31 12.84 31.25 -0.72
CA VAL A 31 13.08 30.64 -2.03
C VAL A 31 11.74 30.20 -2.64
N ASP A 32 11.53 30.56 -3.90
CA ASP A 32 10.37 30.08 -4.68
C ASP A 32 10.62 28.62 -5.07
N VAL A 33 9.91 27.70 -4.40
CA VAL A 33 10.08 26.25 -4.57
C VAL A 33 8.83 25.63 -5.16
N ILE A 34 8.98 25.00 -6.31
CA ILE A 34 7.98 24.09 -6.88
C ILE A 34 8.17 22.72 -6.24
N ASN A 35 7.19 22.31 -5.40
CA ASN A 35 7.25 21.03 -4.69
C ASN A 35 6.49 19.93 -5.44
N LEU A 36 7.21 18.95 -5.95
CA LEU A 36 6.67 17.77 -6.64
C LEU A 36 6.88 16.46 -5.85
N SER A 37 7.27 16.56 -4.58
CA SER A 37 7.64 15.39 -3.77
C SER A 37 6.48 14.71 -3.05
N VAL A 38 5.34 15.40 -2.91
CA VAL A 38 4.13 14.89 -2.24
C VAL A 38 2.93 15.11 -3.14
N GLY A 39 2.15 14.04 -3.36
CA GLY A 39 0.86 14.10 -4.03
C GLY A 39 -0.26 14.20 -3.01
N GLU A 40 -1.03 15.27 -3.05
CA GLU A 40 -2.25 15.46 -2.26
C GLU A 40 -3.40 15.85 -3.19
N PRO A 41 -4.65 15.40 -2.92
CA PRO A 41 -5.80 15.93 -3.62
C PRO A 41 -5.91 17.45 -3.41
N ASP A 42 -6.16 18.20 -4.48
CA ASP A 42 -6.37 19.65 -4.45
C ASP A 42 -7.81 20.02 -4.04
N PHE A 43 -8.73 19.06 -4.02
CA PHE A 43 -10.09 19.22 -3.55
C PHE A 43 -10.20 19.05 -2.03
N ASN A 44 -11.02 19.89 -1.40
CA ASN A 44 -11.40 19.70 -0.01
C ASN A 44 -12.31 18.47 0.15
N THR A 45 -12.34 17.92 1.38
CA THR A 45 -13.29 16.86 1.73
C THR A 45 -14.72 17.33 1.41
N PRO A 46 -15.54 16.53 0.67
CA PRO A 46 -16.92 16.88 0.36
C PRO A 46 -17.76 17.16 1.61
N GLU A 47 -18.65 18.16 1.53
CA GLU A 47 -19.47 18.59 2.68
C GLU A 47 -20.26 17.47 3.35
N PRO A 48 -20.94 16.54 2.59
CA PRO A 48 -21.66 15.44 3.25
C PRO A 48 -20.77 14.55 4.13
N ILE A 49 -19.49 14.38 3.76
CA ILE A 49 -18.52 13.60 4.53
C ILE A 49 -18.13 14.35 5.80
N LYS A 50 -17.89 15.67 5.69
CA LYS A 50 -17.58 16.53 6.85
C LYS A 50 -18.75 16.55 7.84
N ASP A 51 -19.97 16.67 7.33
CA ASP A 51 -21.16 16.72 8.18
C ASP A 51 -21.41 15.38 8.89
N ALA A 52 -21.19 14.26 8.20
CA ALA A 52 -21.23 12.93 8.81
C ALA A 52 -20.17 12.77 9.91
N ALA A 53 -18.97 13.31 9.71
CA ALA A 53 -17.91 13.27 10.72
C ALA A 53 -18.25 14.14 11.95
N LYS A 54 -18.78 15.38 11.77
CA LYS A 54 -19.26 16.23 12.85
C LYS A 54 -20.36 15.54 13.66
N LYS A 55 -21.36 14.97 12.96
CA LYS A 55 -22.44 14.21 13.58
C LYS A 55 -21.92 13.03 14.40
N ALA A 56 -20.94 12.28 13.89
CA ALA A 56 -20.36 11.17 14.61
C ALA A 56 -19.65 11.62 15.90
N ILE A 57 -19.02 12.80 15.91
CA ILE A 57 -18.43 13.38 17.10
C ILE A 57 -19.53 13.73 18.12
N ASP A 58 -20.60 14.39 17.69
CA ASP A 58 -21.74 14.78 18.54
C ASP A 58 -22.46 13.56 19.14
N GLU A 59 -22.51 12.45 18.38
CA GLU A 59 -23.05 11.15 18.80
C GLU A 59 -22.07 10.31 19.64
N ASN A 60 -20.91 10.86 20.00
CA ASN A 60 -19.90 10.21 20.84
C ASN A 60 -19.30 8.91 20.24
N TYR A 61 -19.07 8.87 18.91
CA TYR A 61 -18.28 7.81 18.28
C TYR A 61 -16.77 7.90 18.62
N SER A 62 -16.45 8.42 19.78
CA SER A 62 -15.10 8.59 20.32
C SER A 62 -14.70 7.50 21.33
N ARG A 63 -15.53 6.47 21.51
CA ARG A 63 -15.26 5.32 22.38
C ARG A 63 -14.53 4.22 21.62
N TYR A 64 -14.07 3.18 22.33
CA TYR A 64 -13.45 2.02 21.71
C TYR A 64 -14.36 1.42 20.62
N SER A 65 -13.82 1.28 19.42
CA SER A 65 -14.46 0.57 18.32
C SER A 65 -14.09 -0.93 18.35
N PRO A 66 -14.90 -1.79 17.72
CA PRO A 66 -14.45 -3.16 17.43
C PRO A 66 -13.13 -3.15 16.64
N VAL A 67 -12.24 -4.11 16.93
CA VAL A 67 -10.89 -4.19 16.33
C VAL A 67 -10.93 -4.17 14.80
N ALA A 68 -11.87 -4.91 14.19
CA ALA A 68 -12.02 -4.97 12.74
C ALA A 68 -12.78 -3.77 12.14
N GLY A 69 -13.19 -2.80 12.95
CA GLY A 69 -14.01 -1.66 12.53
C GLY A 69 -15.50 -1.83 12.82
N TYR A 70 -16.23 -0.73 12.76
CA TYR A 70 -17.67 -0.73 13.03
C TYR A 70 -18.43 -1.65 12.06
N PRO A 71 -19.42 -2.43 12.55
CA PRO A 71 -20.23 -3.31 11.70
C PRO A 71 -20.89 -2.58 10.52
N ALA A 72 -21.40 -1.37 10.75
CA ALA A 72 -22.00 -0.56 9.69
C ALA A 72 -21.02 -0.25 8.56
N LEU A 73 -19.77 0.12 8.87
CA LEU A 73 -18.73 0.38 7.86
C LEU A 73 -18.36 -0.91 7.11
N ARG A 74 -18.16 -2.02 7.83
CA ARG A 74 -17.81 -3.31 7.22
C ARG A 74 -18.91 -3.80 6.26
N ASN A 75 -20.19 -3.65 6.64
CA ASN A 75 -21.32 -3.99 5.77
C ASN A 75 -21.42 -3.05 4.55
N ALA A 76 -21.14 -1.76 4.72
CA ALA A 76 -21.08 -0.83 3.58
C ALA A 76 -19.97 -1.18 2.59
N ILE A 77 -18.79 -1.62 3.08
CA ILE A 77 -17.70 -2.11 2.23
C ILE A 77 -18.12 -3.38 1.48
N VAL A 78 -18.77 -4.33 2.14
CA VAL A 78 -19.31 -5.54 1.49
C VAL A 78 -20.30 -5.17 0.38
N ALA A 79 -21.24 -4.27 0.66
CA ALA A 79 -22.20 -3.80 -0.33
C ALA A 79 -21.52 -3.12 -1.54
N LYS A 80 -20.50 -2.28 -1.28
CA LYS A 80 -19.70 -1.64 -2.33
C LYS A 80 -18.99 -2.69 -3.20
N LEU A 81 -18.30 -3.66 -2.60
CA LEU A 81 -17.58 -4.70 -3.34
C LEU A 81 -18.53 -5.53 -4.22
N LYS A 82 -19.73 -5.85 -3.70
CA LYS A 82 -20.74 -6.56 -4.48
C LYS A 82 -21.29 -5.72 -5.64
N ASN A 83 -21.71 -4.50 -5.35
CA ASN A 83 -22.45 -3.68 -6.34
C ASN A 83 -21.55 -3.07 -7.41
N GLU A 84 -20.32 -2.71 -7.07
CA GLU A 84 -19.39 -2.01 -7.98
C GLU A 84 -18.33 -2.92 -8.58
N ASN A 85 -17.96 -4.00 -7.88
CA ASN A 85 -16.88 -4.88 -8.31
C ASN A 85 -17.33 -6.32 -8.63
N GLY A 86 -18.59 -6.68 -8.34
CA GLY A 86 -19.10 -8.04 -8.53
C GLY A 86 -18.47 -9.09 -7.60
N LEU A 87 -17.87 -8.65 -6.48
CA LEU A 87 -17.17 -9.51 -5.54
C LEU A 87 -18.06 -9.80 -4.32
N GLU A 88 -18.15 -11.07 -3.94
CA GLU A 88 -18.94 -11.50 -2.79
C GLU A 88 -18.05 -11.77 -1.58
N TYR A 89 -18.23 -10.95 -0.54
CA TYR A 89 -17.57 -11.08 0.75
C TYR A 89 -18.60 -11.01 1.88
N THR A 90 -18.22 -11.47 3.06
CA THR A 90 -18.96 -11.26 4.30
C THR A 90 -18.27 -10.21 5.17
N ALA A 91 -18.99 -9.59 6.09
CA ALA A 91 -18.41 -8.62 7.00
C ALA A 91 -17.26 -9.18 7.85
N ASN A 92 -17.22 -10.49 8.09
CA ASN A 92 -16.14 -11.14 8.85
C ASN A 92 -14.83 -11.25 8.05
N GLN A 93 -14.87 -11.04 6.75
CA GLN A 93 -13.69 -10.99 5.87
C GLN A 93 -13.17 -9.56 5.67
N ILE A 94 -13.80 -8.56 6.32
CA ILE A 94 -13.42 -7.16 6.22
C ILE A 94 -12.75 -6.71 7.51
N SER A 95 -11.57 -6.12 7.40
CA SER A 95 -10.88 -5.41 8.48
C SER A 95 -10.57 -4.00 8.03
N CYS A 96 -10.95 -3.03 8.84
CA CYS A 96 -10.71 -1.60 8.56
C CYS A 96 -9.42 -1.14 9.24
N ALA A 97 -8.70 -0.24 8.60
CA ALA A 97 -7.45 0.31 9.10
C ALA A 97 -7.38 1.83 8.87
N ASN A 98 -6.48 2.51 9.56
CA ASN A 98 -6.23 3.94 9.38
C ASN A 98 -5.37 4.19 8.13
N GLY A 99 -6.01 4.06 6.97
CA GLY A 99 -5.40 4.19 5.67
C GLY A 99 -4.72 2.91 5.15
N ALA A 100 -4.50 2.88 3.82
CA ALA A 100 -3.91 1.74 3.13
C ALA A 100 -2.51 1.37 3.65
N LYS A 101 -1.72 2.35 4.11
CA LYS A 101 -0.40 2.10 4.70
C LYS A 101 -0.49 1.11 5.86
N GLN A 102 -1.43 1.32 6.78
CA GLN A 102 -1.61 0.43 7.92
C GLN A 102 -2.10 -0.96 7.47
N SER A 103 -3.03 -1.02 6.51
CA SER A 103 -3.52 -2.30 5.98
C SER A 103 -2.39 -3.14 5.37
N VAL A 104 -1.58 -2.54 4.49
CA VAL A 104 -0.46 -3.24 3.85
C VAL A 104 0.58 -3.65 4.88
N CYS A 105 0.96 -2.75 5.81
CA CYS A 105 1.92 -3.08 6.86
C CYS A 105 1.44 -4.23 7.73
N ASN A 106 0.18 -4.20 8.19
CA ASN A 106 -0.40 -5.28 8.99
C ASN A 106 -0.42 -6.62 8.21
N THR A 107 -0.76 -6.57 6.93
CA THR A 107 -0.79 -7.77 6.06
C THR A 107 0.61 -8.38 5.95
N ILE A 108 1.63 -7.55 5.65
CA ILE A 108 3.01 -8.02 5.58
C ILE A 108 3.49 -8.58 6.92
N MET A 109 3.20 -7.91 8.04
CA MET A 109 3.57 -8.39 9.38
C MET A 109 2.90 -9.72 9.77
N VAL A 110 1.72 -10.02 9.22
CA VAL A 110 1.00 -11.28 9.45
C VAL A 110 1.53 -12.42 8.58
N LEU A 111 1.97 -12.12 7.35
CA LEU A 111 2.30 -13.13 6.35
C LEU A 111 3.79 -13.49 6.30
N VAL A 112 4.67 -12.53 6.56
CA VAL A 112 6.10 -12.61 6.26
C VAL A 112 6.90 -12.97 7.52
N ASN A 113 7.73 -14.00 7.41
CA ASN A 113 8.70 -14.40 8.43
C ASN A 113 10.13 -13.96 8.02
N PRO A 114 11.09 -13.97 8.95
CA PRO A 114 12.49 -13.75 8.61
C PRO A 114 12.97 -14.70 7.49
N GLY A 115 13.49 -14.10 6.41
CA GLY A 115 14.00 -14.80 5.25
C GLY A 115 12.97 -15.09 4.14
N ASP A 116 11.68 -14.85 4.36
CA ASP A 116 10.68 -14.86 3.29
C ASP A 116 10.93 -13.71 2.29
N GLU A 117 10.59 -13.94 1.04
CA GLU A 117 10.74 -12.97 -0.03
C GLU A 117 9.39 -12.39 -0.44
N VAL A 118 9.38 -11.07 -0.71
CA VAL A 118 8.21 -10.35 -1.22
C VAL A 118 8.58 -9.65 -2.51
N ILE A 119 7.93 -10.03 -3.61
CA ILE A 119 8.14 -9.42 -4.92
C ILE A 119 7.46 -8.05 -4.97
N ILE A 120 8.22 -7.04 -5.44
CA ILE A 120 7.76 -5.67 -5.56
C ILE A 120 8.15 -5.13 -6.93
N PRO A 121 7.21 -4.99 -7.88
CA PRO A 121 7.47 -4.32 -9.15
C PRO A 121 7.90 -2.87 -8.94
N ALA A 122 8.97 -2.45 -9.65
CA ALA A 122 9.46 -1.07 -9.62
C ALA A 122 9.16 -0.36 -10.94
N PRO A 123 8.86 0.96 -10.91
CA PRO A 123 8.83 1.86 -9.76
C PRO A 123 7.68 1.56 -8.77
N PHE A 124 7.90 1.83 -7.48
CA PHE A 124 6.97 1.52 -6.42
C PHE A 124 6.89 2.63 -5.37
N TRP A 125 5.84 2.61 -4.56
CA TRP A 125 5.77 3.47 -3.39
C TRP A 125 6.84 3.10 -2.36
N VAL A 126 7.64 4.09 -1.99
CA VAL A 126 8.84 3.94 -1.14
C VAL A 126 8.63 3.18 0.18
N SER A 127 7.39 3.07 0.65
CA SER A 127 7.09 2.37 1.90
C SER A 127 7.03 0.83 1.75
N TYR A 128 6.83 0.29 0.56
CA TYR A 128 6.67 -1.17 0.40
C TYR A 128 7.91 -1.96 0.84
N PRO A 129 9.13 -1.67 0.34
CA PRO A 129 10.30 -2.43 0.79
C PRO A 129 10.59 -2.23 2.27
N GLU A 130 10.30 -1.06 2.84
CA GLU A 130 10.53 -0.80 4.26
C GLU A 130 9.56 -1.61 5.16
N MET A 131 8.32 -1.83 4.74
CA MET A 131 7.38 -2.71 5.44
C MET A 131 7.86 -4.16 5.43
N VAL A 132 8.41 -4.63 4.31
CA VAL A 132 8.97 -5.98 4.19
C VAL A 132 10.18 -6.15 5.10
N LYS A 133 11.11 -5.18 5.11
CA LYS A 133 12.27 -5.18 6.02
C LYS A 133 11.85 -5.13 7.49
N LEU A 134 10.79 -4.37 7.82
CA LEU A 134 10.28 -4.30 9.19
C LEU A 134 9.76 -5.67 9.67
N ALA A 135 9.21 -6.48 8.76
CA ALA A 135 8.80 -7.86 9.02
C ALA A 135 9.98 -8.86 8.93
N GLU A 136 11.22 -8.38 8.77
CA GLU A 136 12.45 -9.19 8.61
C GLU A 136 12.45 -10.03 7.33
N GLY A 137 11.57 -9.72 6.36
CA GLY A 137 11.57 -10.29 5.03
C GLY A 137 12.54 -9.60 4.07
N THR A 138 12.71 -10.19 2.90
CA THR A 138 13.58 -9.68 1.83
C THR A 138 12.74 -9.13 0.68
N PRO A 139 12.81 -7.81 0.39
CA PRO A 139 12.15 -7.27 -0.80
C PRO A 139 12.89 -7.69 -2.07
N VAL A 140 12.18 -8.35 -2.99
CA VAL A 140 12.68 -8.73 -4.32
C VAL A 140 12.15 -7.74 -5.34
N ILE A 141 13.02 -6.86 -5.80
CA ILE A 141 12.63 -5.77 -6.70
C ILE A 141 12.71 -6.23 -8.15
N VAL A 142 11.59 -6.13 -8.86
CA VAL A 142 11.52 -6.44 -10.31
C VAL A 142 11.36 -5.13 -11.07
N ALA A 143 12.41 -4.72 -11.75
CA ALA A 143 12.42 -3.45 -12.49
C ALA A 143 11.62 -3.56 -13.79
N ALA A 144 10.82 -2.52 -14.06
CA ALA A 144 10.15 -2.30 -15.34
C ALA A 144 10.39 -0.84 -15.78
N GLY A 145 10.96 -0.66 -16.95
CA GLY A 145 11.29 0.64 -17.50
C GLY A 145 10.12 1.30 -18.25
N ILE A 146 10.38 2.48 -18.78
CA ILE A 146 9.39 3.26 -19.53
C ILE A 146 8.96 2.54 -20.83
N GLU A 147 9.83 1.76 -21.41
CA GLU A 147 9.56 0.94 -22.60
C GLU A 147 8.53 -0.16 -22.34
N GLN A 148 8.28 -0.51 -21.08
CA GLN A 148 7.27 -1.46 -20.62
C GLN A 148 6.10 -0.74 -19.94
N ASP A 149 5.97 0.59 -20.08
CA ASP A 149 4.98 1.38 -19.36
C ASP A 149 5.05 1.15 -17.84
N PHE A 150 6.26 0.90 -17.31
CA PHE A 150 6.52 0.60 -15.90
C PHE A 150 5.74 -0.60 -15.33
N LYS A 151 5.39 -1.56 -16.18
CA LYS A 151 4.65 -2.78 -15.84
C LYS A 151 5.53 -4.02 -16.02
N ILE A 152 5.55 -4.91 -15.04
CA ILE A 152 6.28 -6.19 -15.19
C ILE A 152 5.51 -7.14 -16.10
N THR A 153 6.25 -8.00 -16.81
CA THR A 153 5.70 -9.07 -17.63
C THR A 153 5.55 -10.38 -16.85
N PRO A 154 4.69 -11.32 -17.32
CA PRO A 154 4.62 -12.66 -16.74
C PRO A 154 5.98 -13.38 -16.66
N ALA A 155 6.84 -13.22 -17.67
CA ALA A 155 8.18 -13.81 -17.68
C ALA A 155 9.10 -13.24 -16.59
N GLN A 156 9.03 -11.93 -16.35
CA GLN A 156 9.77 -11.30 -15.24
C GLN A 156 9.27 -11.79 -13.89
N LEU A 157 7.94 -11.93 -13.71
CA LEU A 157 7.36 -12.47 -12.48
C LEU A 157 7.82 -13.92 -12.26
N GLU A 158 7.71 -14.80 -13.27
CA GLU A 158 8.14 -16.20 -13.18
C GLU A 158 9.62 -16.30 -12.77
N THR A 159 10.47 -15.45 -13.36
CA THR A 159 11.93 -15.43 -13.05
C THR A 159 12.21 -14.97 -11.61
N ALA A 160 11.37 -14.09 -11.05
CA ALA A 160 11.56 -13.55 -9.70
C ALA A 160 11.08 -14.49 -8.61
N ILE A 161 10.23 -15.47 -8.92
CA ILE A 161 9.70 -16.43 -7.96
C ILE A 161 10.78 -17.43 -7.54
N THR A 162 10.92 -17.63 -6.24
CA THR A 162 11.78 -18.62 -5.61
C THR A 162 10.98 -19.44 -4.60
N PRO A 163 11.53 -20.55 -4.06
CA PRO A 163 10.89 -21.27 -2.96
C PRO A 163 10.67 -20.46 -1.68
N LYS A 164 11.26 -19.27 -1.58
CA LYS A 164 11.09 -18.33 -0.45
C LYS A 164 10.04 -17.25 -0.72
N THR A 165 9.52 -17.16 -1.93
CA THR A 165 8.54 -16.13 -2.30
C THR A 165 7.24 -16.35 -1.54
N LYS A 166 6.86 -15.36 -0.73
CA LYS A 166 5.67 -15.39 0.12
C LYS A 166 4.53 -14.55 -0.42
N ALA A 167 4.85 -13.42 -1.03
CA ALA A 167 3.83 -12.48 -1.51
C ALA A 167 4.31 -11.66 -2.71
N LEU A 168 3.34 -11.12 -3.45
CA LEU A 168 3.52 -10.09 -4.48
C LEU A 168 2.76 -8.84 -4.07
N ILE A 169 3.41 -7.69 -4.01
CA ILE A 169 2.75 -6.40 -3.85
C ILE A 169 2.57 -5.75 -5.22
N LEU A 170 1.36 -5.81 -5.74
CA LEU A 170 0.99 -5.19 -7.03
C LEU A 170 0.12 -3.96 -6.80
N CYS A 171 0.46 -2.85 -7.46
CA CYS A 171 -0.28 -1.58 -7.39
C CYS A 171 -0.72 -1.14 -8.78
N SER A 172 -2.04 -1.06 -8.99
CA SER A 172 -2.63 -0.58 -10.25
C SER A 172 -3.93 0.20 -9.95
N PRO A 173 -4.04 1.48 -10.35
CA PRO A 173 -2.99 2.34 -10.92
C PRO A 173 -1.77 2.45 -10.03
N SER A 174 -0.57 2.47 -10.64
CA SER A 174 0.69 2.46 -9.91
C SER A 174 0.97 3.78 -9.18
N ASN A 175 1.46 3.70 -7.97
CA ASN A 175 2.14 4.79 -7.29
C ASN A 175 3.66 4.51 -7.33
N PRO A 176 4.50 5.33 -8.07
CA PRO A 176 4.23 6.73 -8.44
C PRO A 176 3.88 6.97 -9.92
N THR A 177 3.89 5.98 -10.81
CA THR A 177 3.88 6.21 -12.26
C THR A 177 2.50 6.54 -12.85
N GLY A 178 1.42 6.12 -12.20
CA GLY A 178 0.07 6.19 -12.73
C GLY A 178 -0.27 5.12 -13.77
N SER A 179 0.67 4.25 -14.14
CA SER A 179 0.47 3.18 -15.12
C SER A 179 -0.59 2.18 -14.63
N VAL A 180 -1.41 1.71 -15.57
CA VAL A 180 -2.53 0.81 -15.30
C VAL A 180 -2.32 -0.50 -16.07
N TYR A 181 -2.39 -1.62 -15.37
CA TYR A 181 -2.40 -2.93 -16.01
C TYR A 181 -3.74 -3.17 -16.71
N SER A 182 -3.71 -3.64 -17.96
CA SER A 182 -4.92 -4.11 -18.65
C SER A 182 -5.43 -5.44 -18.06
N ALA A 183 -6.64 -5.82 -18.42
CA ALA A 183 -7.20 -7.12 -18.02
C ALA A 183 -6.36 -8.30 -18.52
N GLU A 184 -5.83 -8.20 -19.76
CA GLU A 184 -4.96 -9.22 -20.37
C GLU A 184 -3.61 -9.31 -19.64
N GLU A 185 -3.02 -8.18 -19.29
CA GLU A 185 -1.75 -8.14 -18.54
C GLU A 185 -1.94 -8.76 -17.15
N LEU A 186 -3.02 -8.40 -16.43
CA LEU A 186 -3.34 -9.01 -15.14
C LEU A 186 -3.61 -10.51 -15.26
N ALA A 187 -4.34 -10.94 -16.31
CA ALA A 187 -4.59 -12.35 -16.56
C ALA A 187 -3.27 -13.11 -16.80
N GLY A 188 -2.33 -12.51 -17.54
CA GLY A 188 -1.01 -13.10 -17.75
C GLY A 188 -0.23 -13.29 -16.44
N LEU A 189 -0.23 -12.32 -15.54
CA LEU A 189 0.37 -12.45 -14.22
C LEU A 189 -0.35 -13.52 -13.37
N ALA A 190 -1.67 -13.56 -13.44
CA ALA A 190 -2.48 -14.56 -12.73
C ALA A 190 -2.18 -15.99 -13.18
N GLU A 191 -1.92 -16.23 -14.47
CA GLU A 191 -1.53 -17.57 -14.97
C GLU A 191 -0.17 -18.03 -14.40
N VAL A 192 0.74 -17.11 -14.12
CA VAL A 192 1.98 -17.43 -13.41
C VAL A 192 1.66 -17.81 -11.96
N LEU A 193 0.89 -16.97 -11.24
CA LEU A 193 0.56 -17.20 -9.83
C LEU A 193 -0.29 -18.45 -9.58
N LYS A 194 -1.09 -18.89 -10.55
CA LYS A 194 -1.83 -20.18 -10.47
C LYS A 194 -0.93 -21.40 -10.29
N LYS A 195 0.33 -21.33 -10.73
CA LYS A 195 1.30 -22.38 -10.54
C LYS A 195 1.92 -22.36 -9.14
N HIS A 196 1.71 -21.26 -8.40
CA HIS A 196 2.28 -20.96 -7.10
C HIS A 196 1.19 -20.54 -6.11
N PRO A 197 0.25 -21.45 -5.76
CA PRO A 197 -0.92 -21.14 -4.93
C PRO A 197 -0.58 -20.72 -3.50
N GLU A 198 0.67 -20.93 -3.07
CA GLU A 198 1.21 -20.49 -1.77
C GLU A 198 1.57 -18.99 -1.73
N ILE A 199 1.68 -18.32 -2.89
CA ILE A 199 1.99 -16.89 -2.99
C ILE A 199 0.70 -16.07 -2.87
N ILE A 200 0.71 -15.07 -2.01
CA ILE A 200 -0.41 -14.16 -1.72
C ILE A 200 -0.21 -12.82 -2.42
#